data_781679741534fa69317f946cfd635037
#
_entry.id   781679741534fa69317f946cfd635037
#
_cell.length_a   1.000
_cell.length_b   1.000
_cell.length_c   1.000
_cell.angle_alpha   90.00
_cell.angle_beta   90.00
_cell.angle_gamma   90.00
#
_symmetry.space_group_name_H-M   'P 1'
#
loop_
_entity.id
_entity.type
_entity.pdbx_description
1 polymer ?
#
loop_
_entity_poly.entity_id
_entity_poly.type
_entity_poly.pdbx_seq_one_letter_code
_entity_poly.pdbx_strand_id
1 'polypeptide(L)'
;AKSMGVGIGAWLGPVGGYGGSGTYRRKYWENRGGMQLSNEAYYNYFIDCCNNMISNYDFRFFKFDGISAQGTAFGPDEGDTGIENAEGIISIERAVRKTRPDIFFNTTVGTWASPFWFHYSDAIWRQDADCSYIGNTGTDREQWITYRDHMVYKIFTQGSPLCPINTLMTHGLILSEYGKPYTPSDYSYDGVLREMRCAFGCGSGMVELYTDYKLMDQIEDNEGKAGALWKDLAECMDWQQRNADVLPDIHWVGVNPWDGTQVNVYGWAAWNGKKATLTLRNPDVKERQFTTTLREMLDIPAYIQTTVTLRSSFADQKVAVEGGLKGIEVNKPINIDYQLTLSFP
;
A
#
# COMPACT_ATOMS: atom_id res chain seq x y z
N ALA A 1 -13.07 -14.53 12.80
CA ALA A 1 -12.59 -13.16 12.71
C ALA A 1 -12.87 -12.41 14.02
N LYS A 2 -14.12 -12.16 14.40
CA LYS A 2 -14.49 -11.34 15.57
C LYS A 2 -13.84 -11.82 16.89
N SER A 3 -13.81 -13.12 17.14
CA SER A 3 -13.15 -13.71 18.32
C SER A 3 -11.64 -13.51 18.36
N MET A 4 -11.06 -13.15 17.22
CA MET A 4 -9.63 -12.86 17.07
C MET A 4 -9.35 -11.33 16.99
N GLY A 5 -10.36 -10.49 17.23
CA GLY A 5 -10.23 -9.04 17.09
C GLY A 5 -10.15 -8.52 15.65
N VAL A 6 -10.43 -9.38 14.66
CA VAL A 6 -10.35 -9.03 13.23
C VAL A 6 -11.74 -8.66 12.71
N GLY A 7 -11.85 -7.47 12.13
CA GLY A 7 -13.03 -7.03 11.38
C GLY A 7 -13.13 -7.76 10.04
N ILE A 8 -14.35 -7.97 9.58
CA ILE A 8 -14.61 -8.50 8.23
C ILE A 8 -15.03 -7.37 7.30
N GLY A 9 -14.77 -7.56 6.01
CA GLY A 9 -15.14 -6.61 4.96
C GLY A 9 -15.47 -7.30 3.65
N ALA A 10 -15.83 -6.50 2.65
CA ALA A 10 -16.10 -6.99 1.32
C ALA A 10 -15.42 -6.15 0.25
N TRP A 11 -14.98 -6.83 -0.81
CA TRP A 11 -14.59 -6.23 -2.07
C TRP A 11 -15.80 -6.26 -3.01
N LEU A 12 -16.28 -5.10 -3.41
CA LEU A 12 -17.48 -4.92 -4.24
C LEU A 12 -17.13 -4.11 -5.49
N GLY A 13 -17.72 -4.50 -6.63
CA GLY A 13 -17.68 -3.71 -7.86
C GLY A 13 -18.99 -2.93 -8.01
N PRO A 14 -19.01 -1.63 -7.73
CA PRO A 14 -20.24 -0.82 -7.69
C PRO A 14 -20.99 -0.80 -9.02
N VAL A 15 -20.28 -0.90 -10.16
CA VAL A 15 -20.89 -0.94 -11.50
C VAL A 15 -20.81 -2.34 -12.13
N GLY A 16 -20.81 -3.37 -11.30
CA GLY A 16 -20.88 -4.79 -11.72
C GLY A 16 -19.58 -5.57 -11.62
N GLY A 17 -18.41 -4.90 -11.50
CA GLY A 17 -17.10 -5.54 -11.44
C GLY A 17 -16.63 -6.15 -12.77
N TYR A 18 -15.69 -7.08 -12.72
CA TYR A 18 -14.91 -7.56 -13.86
C TYR A 18 -15.32 -8.95 -14.35
N GLY A 19 -14.84 -9.30 -15.57
CA GLY A 19 -14.93 -10.64 -16.15
C GLY A 19 -16.35 -11.16 -16.34
N GLY A 20 -16.48 -12.48 -16.44
CA GLY A 20 -17.76 -13.16 -16.72
C GLY A 20 -18.82 -12.90 -15.63
N SER A 21 -18.42 -12.85 -14.37
CA SER A 21 -19.32 -12.52 -13.26
C SER A 21 -19.87 -11.09 -13.35
N GLY A 22 -19.04 -10.13 -13.77
CA GLY A 22 -19.47 -8.76 -14.01
C GLY A 22 -20.45 -8.68 -15.16
N THR A 23 -20.19 -9.39 -16.26
CA THR A 23 -21.09 -9.47 -17.40
C THR A 23 -22.46 -10.04 -17.00
N TYR A 24 -22.46 -11.12 -16.20
CA TYR A 24 -23.70 -11.72 -15.70
C TYR A 24 -24.53 -10.74 -14.86
N ARG A 25 -23.90 -10.02 -13.93
CA ARG A 25 -24.57 -9.03 -13.07
C ARG A 25 -25.15 -7.88 -13.90
N ARG A 26 -24.40 -7.33 -14.86
CA ARG A 26 -24.86 -6.25 -15.74
C ARG A 26 -26.06 -6.70 -16.59
N LYS A 27 -26.04 -7.94 -17.12
CA LYS A 27 -27.15 -8.52 -17.85
C LYS A 27 -28.43 -8.62 -16.99
N TYR A 28 -28.29 -8.98 -15.72
CA TYR A 28 -29.44 -9.02 -14.79
C TYR A 28 -30.10 -7.67 -14.62
N TRP A 29 -29.32 -6.59 -14.65
CA TRP A 29 -29.80 -5.22 -14.49
C TRP A 29 -30.15 -4.53 -15.81
N GLU A 30 -29.87 -5.12 -16.97
CA GLU A 30 -30.05 -4.52 -18.29
C GLU A 30 -31.47 -4.00 -18.50
N ASN A 31 -32.48 -4.79 -18.22
CA ASN A 31 -33.88 -4.41 -18.33
C ASN A 31 -34.44 -3.64 -17.10
N ARG A 32 -33.54 -3.20 -16.22
CA ARG A 32 -33.88 -2.51 -14.96
C ARG A 32 -33.17 -1.15 -14.83
N GLY A 33 -32.75 -0.59 -15.94
CA GLY A 33 -32.03 0.68 -16.00
C GLY A 33 -30.51 0.56 -15.84
N GLY A 34 -29.94 -0.67 -15.83
CA GLY A 34 -28.50 -0.89 -15.73
C GLY A 34 -27.94 -0.75 -14.31
N MET A 35 -26.61 -0.92 -14.21
CA MET A 35 -25.85 -0.82 -12.95
C MET A 35 -25.11 0.51 -12.82
N GLN A 36 -25.58 1.57 -13.47
CA GLN A 36 -25.07 2.90 -13.24
C GLN A 36 -25.57 3.41 -11.88
N LEU A 37 -24.73 4.14 -11.17
CA LEU A 37 -25.11 4.67 -9.84
C LEU A 37 -26.08 5.84 -9.91
N SER A 38 -26.33 6.40 -11.11
CA SER A 38 -27.43 7.31 -11.40
C SER A 38 -28.79 6.61 -11.54
N ASN A 39 -28.83 5.28 -11.69
CA ASN A 39 -30.06 4.50 -11.63
C ASN A 39 -30.53 4.37 -10.17
N GLU A 40 -31.56 5.10 -9.78
CA GLU A 40 -32.07 5.15 -8.41
C GLU A 40 -32.39 3.77 -7.82
N ALA A 41 -32.99 2.88 -8.62
CA ALA A 41 -33.34 1.53 -8.16
C ALA A 41 -32.08 0.71 -7.84
N TYR A 42 -31.03 0.80 -8.67
CA TYR A 42 -29.78 0.13 -8.42
C TYR A 42 -29.00 0.75 -7.27
N TYR A 43 -28.94 2.07 -7.21
CA TYR A 43 -28.29 2.83 -6.14
C TYR A 43 -28.87 2.44 -4.76
N ASN A 44 -30.20 2.46 -4.62
CA ASN A 44 -30.85 2.06 -3.38
C ASN A 44 -30.59 0.59 -3.02
N TYR A 45 -30.67 -0.31 -4.00
CA TYR A 45 -30.33 -1.71 -3.82
C TYR A 45 -28.89 -1.92 -3.31
N PHE A 46 -27.92 -1.18 -3.86
CA PHE A 46 -26.52 -1.29 -3.45
C PHE A 46 -26.29 -0.80 -2.02
N ILE A 47 -26.91 0.31 -1.62
CA ILE A 47 -26.89 0.81 -0.24
C ILE A 47 -27.51 -0.22 0.72
N ASP A 48 -28.68 -0.78 0.36
CA ASP A 48 -29.36 -1.77 1.17
C ASP A 48 -28.48 -3.04 1.37
N CYS A 49 -27.77 -3.47 0.33
CA CYS A 49 -26.80 -4.55 0.44
C CYS A 49 -25.67 -4.23 1.41
N CYS A 50 -25.08 -3.05 1.32
CA CYS A 50 -24.01 -2.62 2.25
C CYS A 50 -24.52 -2.53 3.69
N ASN A 51 -25.67 -1.92 3.91
CA ASN A 51 -26.28 -1.80 5.24
C ASN A 51 -26.66 -3.15 5.83
N ASN A 52 -27.13 -4.09 5.00
CA ASN A 52 -27.43 -5.45 5.40
C ASN A 52 -26.16 -6.20 5.84
N MET A 53 -25.07 -6.07 5.10
CA MET A 53 -23.76 -6.65 5.48
C MET A 53 -23.26 -6.09 6.82
N ILE A 54 -23.43 -4.80 7.06
CA ILE A 54 -23.08 -4.17 8.34
C ILE A 54 -23.95 -4.71 9.47
N SER A 55 -25.28 -4.67 9.30
CA SER A 55 -26.23 -4.96 10.37
C SER A 55 -26.25 -6.44 10.76
N ASN A 56 -26.16 -7.36 9.80
CA ASN A 56 -26.28 -8.78 10.04
C ASN A 56 -24.93 -9.48 10.25
N TYR A 57 -23.84 -8.94 9.72
CA TYR A 57 -22.53 -9.61 9.73
C TYR A 57 -21.41 -8.78 10.34
N ASP A 58 -21.69 -7.58 10.86
CA ASP A 58 -20.74 -6.67 11.50
C ASP A 58 -19.56 -6.28 10.56
N PHE A 59 -19.87 -6.02 9.29
CA PHE A 59 -18.85 -5.56 8.33
C PHE A 59 -18.27 -4.21 8.76
N ARG A 60 -16.94 -4.08 8.65
CA ARG A 60 -16.17 -2.91 9.08
C ARG A 60 -15.36 -2.28 7.95
N PHE A 61 -15.38 -2.91 6.79
CA PHE A 61 -14.57 -2.52 5.66
C PHE A 61 -15.29 -2.80 4.35
N PHE A 62 -15.21 -1.83 3.42
CA PHE A 62 -15.56 -2.03 2.02
C PHE A 62 -14.43 -1.54 1.11
N LYS A 63 -14.01 -2.41 0.16
CA LYS A 63 -13.25 -2.00 -1.00
C LYS A 63 -14.22 -1.83 -2.16
N PHE A 64 -14.36 -0.59 -2.65
CA PHE A 64 -15.12 -0.31 -3.87
C PHE A 64 -14.16 -0.24 -5.06
N ASP A 65 -14.33 -1.17 -5.99
CA ASP A 65 -13.41 -1.37 -7.11
C ASP A 65 -14.14 -1.27 -8.44
N GLY A 66 -13.63 -0.39 -9.34
CA GLY A 66 -14.26 -0.15 -10.63
C GLY A 66 -15.53 0.68 -10.51
N ILE A 67 -15.36 1.97 -10.25
CA ILE A 67 -16.47 2.95 -10.27
C ILE A 67 -16.80 3.45 -11.68
N SER A 68 -16.01 3.06 -12.70
CA SER A 68 -16.34 3.26 -14.09
C SER A 68 -17.08 2.05 -14.67
N ALA A 69 -17.93 2.29 -15.66
CA ALA A 69 -18.76 1.24 -16.28
C ALA A 69 -17.97 0.12 -16.96
N GLN A 70 -16.74 0.39 -17.38
CA GLN A 70 -15.86 -0.55 -18.06
C GLN A 70 -14.72 -1.09 -17.17
N GLY A 71 -14.65 -0.66 -15.92
CA GLY A 71 -13.56 -1.05 -15.02
C GLY A 71 -12.21 -0.46 -15.39
N THR A 72 -12.18 0.51 -16.30
CA THR A 72 -10.99 1.29 -16.64
C THR A 72 -10.81 2.46 -15.68
N ALA A 73 -9.61 3.00 -15.64
CA ALA A 73 -9.37 4.26 -14.93
C ALA A 73 -10.31 5.34 -15.48
N PHE A 74 -10.76 6.22 -14.59
CA PHE A 74 -11.56 7.37 -14.95
C PHE A 74 -10.87 8.15 -16.07
N GLY A 75 -11.45 8.16 -17.25
CA GLY A 75 -10.87 8.80 -18.44
C GLY A 75 -11.87 9.77 -19.10
N PRO A 76 -11.36 10.67 -19.95
CA PRO A 76 -12.19 11.65 -20.67
C PRO A 76 -13.27 11.01 -21.56
N ASP A 77 -13.10 9.73 -21.91
CA ASP A 77 -14.03 9.01 -22.79
C ASP A 77 -15.28 8.47 -22.08
N GLU A 78 -15.32 8.52 -20.74
CA GLU A 78 -16.50 8.08 -19.98
C GLU A 78 -17.53 9.20 -19.74
N GLY A 79 -17.15 10.45 -20.01
CA GLY A 79 -18.05 11.61 -19.97
C GLY A 79 -18.88 11.71 -18.70
N ASP A 80 -20.15 12.08 -18.89
CA ASP A 80 -21.10 12.29 -17.80
C ASP A 80 -21.33 11.04 -16.93
N THR A 81 -21.32 9.84 -17.52
CA THR A 81 -21.50 8.57 -16.81
C THR A 81 -20.43 8.32 -15.76
N GLY A 82 -19.18 8.67 -16.08
CA GLY A 82 -18.08 8.55 -15.13
C GLY A 82 -18.23 9.51 -13.95
N ILE A 83 -18.65 10.74 -14.21
CA ILE A 83 -18.94 11.76 -13.17
C ILE A 83 -20.11 11.29 -12.29
N GLU A 84 -21.21 10.85 -12.90
CA GLU A 84 -22.38 10.33 -12.18
C GLU A 84 -22.03 9.13 -11.26
N ASN A 85 -21.17 8.23 -11.72
CA ASN A 85 -20.73 7.11 -10.91
C ASN A 85 -19.81 7.56 -9.74
N ALA A 86 -18.94 8.55 -9.96
CA ALA A 86 -18.11 9.12 -8.89
C ALA A 86 -18.98 9.79 -7.81
N GLU A 87 -19.93 10.63 -8.22
CA GLU A 87 -20.91 11.25 -7.32
C GLU A 87 -21.77 10.21 -6.60
N GLY A 88 -22.15 9.15 -7.32
CA GLY A 88 -22.89 8.02 -6.76
C GLY A 88 -22.11 7.29 -5.65
N ILE A 89 -20.82 7.02 -5.85
CA ILE A 89 -19.96 6.41 -4.81
C ILE A 89 -19.83 7.30 -3.59
N ILE A 90 -19.57 8.58 -3.77
CA ILE A 90 -19.50 9.56 -2.67
C ILE A 90 -20.82 9.55 -1.87
N SER A 91 -21.94 9.54 -2.56
CA SER A 91 -23.26 9.46 -1.93
C SER A 91 -23.48 8.16 -1.16
N ILE A 92 -23.04 7.01 -1.71
CA ILE A 92 -23.11 5.69 -1.06
C ILE A 92 -22.27 5.68 0.22
N GLU A 93 -21.02 6.13 0.17
CA GLU A 93 -20.13 6.19 1.33
C GLU A 93 -20.73 7.05 2.45
N ARG A 94 -21.29 8.20 2.10
CA ARG A 94 -22.00 9.07 3.06
C ARG A 94 -23.25 8.40 3.64
N ALA A 95 -24.02 7.68 2.83
CA ALA A 95 -25.23 6.98 3.29
C ALA A 95 -24.88 5.81 4.22
N VAL A 96 -23.87 5.01 3.86
CA VAL A 96 -23.42 3.85 4.65
C VAL A 96 -22.79 4.29 5.98
N ARG A 97 -22.05 5.42 6.01
CA ARG A 97 -21.52 5.98 7.27
C ARG A 97 -22.62 6.42 8.25
N LYS A 98 -23.84 6.68 7.81
CA LYS A 98 -24.95 6.92 8.75
C LYS A 98 -25.33 5.65 9.52
N THR A 99 -25.16 4.48 8.92
CA THR A 99 -25.39 3.18 9.59
C THR A 99 -24.19 2.79 10.47
N ARG A 100 -22.98 3.01 10.00
CA ARG A 100 -21.73 2.75 10.72
C ARG A 100 -20.72 3.87 10.49
N PRO A 101 -20.58 4.81 11.44
CA PRO A 101 -19.66 5.96 11.28
C PRO A 101 -18.18 5.59 11.17
N ASP A 102 -17.76 4.46 11.76
CA ASP A 102 -16.38 3.95 11.78
C ASP A 102 -16.09 2.92 10.68
N ILE A 103 -16.96 2.79 9.66
CA ILE A 103 -16.70 1.95 8.48
C ILE A 103 -15.51 2.48 7.71
N PHE A 104 -14.58 1.60 7.33
CA PHE A 104 -13.44 1.96 6.49
C PHE A 104 -13.77 1.74 5.02
N PHE A 105 -13.53 2.76 4.19
CA PHE A 105 -13.67 2.69 2.74
C PHE A 105 -12.33 2.77 2.04
N ASN A 106 -12.08 1.81 1.16
CA ASN A 106 -11.02 1.85 0.18
C ASN A 106 -11.62 1.92 -1.22
N THR A 107 -11.50 3.07 -1.88
CA THR A 107 -12.06 3.30 -3.20
C THR A 107 -10.95 3.29 -4.22
N THR A 108 -10.98 2.33 -5.15
CA THR A 108 -9.84 2.00 -5.99
C THR A 108 -10.03 2.40 -7.46
N VAL A 109 -10.16 1.46 -8.38
CA VAL A 109 -10.18 1.75 -9.83
C VAL A 109 -11.31 2.71 -10.20
N GLY A 110 -10.92 3.81 -10.86
CA GLY A 110 -11.81 4.92 -11.21
C GLY A 110 -11.60 6.15 -10.32
N THR A 111 -10.82 6.04 -9.23
CA THR A 111 -10.30 7.23 -8.54
C THR A 111 -9.05 7.75 -9.25
N TRP A 112 -8.74 9.00 -9.01
CA TRP A 112 -7.49 9.63 -9.41
C TRP A 112 -6.77 10.20 -8.17
N ALA A 113 -5.50 10.56 -8.31
CA ALA A 113 -4.72 11.14 -7.23
C ALA A 113 -5.25 12.53 -6.87
N SER A 114 -6.15 12.61 -5.89
CA SER A 114 -6.74 13.85 -5.40
C SER A 114 -7.02 13.77 -3.90
N PRO A 115 -6.66 14.80 -3.14
CA PRO A 115 -6.93 14.86 -1.70
C PRO A 115 -8.42 14.96 -1.37
N PHE A 116 -9.27 15.38 -2.32
CA PHE A 116 -10.71 15.49 -2.11
C PHE A 116 -11.41 14.15 -1.87
N TRP A 117 -10.82 13.03 -2.30
CA TRP A 117 -11.34 11.70 -1.97
C TRP A 117 -11.40 11.45 -0.46
N PHE A 118 -10.47 12.01 0.31
CA PHE A 118 -10.38 11.77 1.76
C PHE A 118 -11.42 12.51 2.61
N HIS A 119 -12.33 13.26 1.98
CA HIS A 119 -13.58 13.68 2.62
C HIS A 119 -14.58 12.52 2.76
N TYR A 120 -14.39 11.43 2.02
CA TYR A 120 -15.35 10.34 1.91
C TYR A 120 -14.69 8.98 2.12
N SER A 121 -13.66 8.66 1.39
CA SER A 121 -12.88 7.42 1.48
C SER A 121 -11.71 7.56 2.46
N ASP A 122 -11.29 6.45 3.08
CA ASP A 122 -10.15 6.42 4.00
C ASP A 122 -8.86 6.07 3.27
N ALA A 123 -8.96 5.34 2.15
CA ALA A 123 -7.85 5.03 1.28
C ALA A 123 -8.26 5.06 -0.20
N ILE A 124 -7.31 5.42 -1.05
CA ILE A 124 -7.40 5.30 -2.50
C ILE A 124 -6.26 4.45 -3.05
N TRP A 125 -6.43 3.93 -4.27
CA TRP A 125 -5.39 3.14 -4.92
C TRP A 125 -4.18 3.99 -5.32
N ARG A 126 -2.96 3.40 -5.20
CA ARG A 126 -1.71 4.03 -5.64
C ARG A 126 -1.61 4.30 -7.14
N GLN A 127 -2.60 3.87 -7.92
CA GLN A 127 -2.71 3.96 -9.38
C GLN A 127 -1.82 2.98 -10.16
N ASP A 128 -2.06 2.91 -11.48
CA ASP A 128 -1.36 2.08 -12.47
C ASP A 128 -1.64 0.57 -12.32
N ALA A 129 -0.77 -0.32 -12.80
CA ALA A 129 -1.02 -1.76 -12.83
C ALA A 129 -0.87 -2.44 -11.46
N ASP A 130 -1.59 -3.52 -11.24
CA ASP A 130 -1.50 -4.32 -10.01
C ASP A 130 -0.09 -4.84 -9.78
N CYS A 131 0.55 -5.35 -10.85
CA CYS A 131 1.94 -5.77 -10.88
C CYS A 131 2.56 -5.44 -12.24
N SER A 132 3.79 -4.96 -12.22
CA SER A 132 4.64 -4.77 -13.39
C SER A 132 6.10 -4.77 -12.95
N TYR A 133 7.03 -4.62 -13.88
CA TYR A 133 8.45 -4.74 -13.61
C TYR A 133 9.19 -3.52 -14.16
N ILE A 134 10.08 -2.96 -13.36
CA ILE A 134 10.94 -1.84 -13.75
C ILE A 134 12.31 -1.97 -13.10
N GLY A 135 13.33 -1.57 -13.83
CA GLY A 135 14.73 -1.72 -13.41
C GLY A 135 15.51 -2.63 -14.34
N ASN A 136 16.81 -2.66 -14.17
CA ASN A 136 17.76 -3.41 -15.00
C ASN A 136 18.64 -4.36 -14.18
N THR A 137 18.26 -4.64 -12.95
CA THR A 137 19.02 -5.45 -12.00
C THR A 137 18.08 -6.19 -11.03
N GLY A 138 18.61 -7.24 -10.39
CA GLY A 138 17.84 -8.06 -9.45
C GLY A 138 16.87 -9.03 -10.11
N THR A 139 16.12 -9.74 -9.28
CA THR A 139 15.06 -10.65 -9.71
C THR A 139 13.83 -9.88 -10.16
N ASP A 140 12.88 -10.55 -10.78
CA ASP A 140 11.59 -9.94 -11.15
C ASP A 140 10.81 -9.48 -9.92
N ARG A 141 10.96 -10.13 -8.75
CA ARG A 141 10.40 -9.65 -7.49
C ARG A 141 11.01 -8.32 -7.05
N GLU A 142 12.33 -8.15 -7.17
CA GLU A 142 12.99 -6.88 -6.90
C GLU A 142 12.54 -5.79 -7.88
N GLN A 143 12.36 -6.13 -9.16
CA GLN A 143 11.85 -5.22 -10.18
C GLN A 143 10.38 -4.86 -9.95
N TRP A 144 9.57 -5.80 -9.44
CA TRP A 144 8.20 -5.53 -9.00
C TRP A 144 8.15 -4.54 -7.84
N ILE A 145 8.93 -4.76 -6.79
CA ILE A 145 8.99 -3.82 -5.67
C ILE A 145 9.41 -2.44 -6.16
N THR A 146 10.41 -2.38 -7.04
CA THR A 146 10.89 -1.12 -7.64
C THR A 146 9.82 -0.42 -8.47
N TYR A 147 9.04 -1.17 -9.26
CA TYR A 147 7.92 -0.61 -10.03
C TYR A 147 6.84 -0.01 -9.12
N ARG A 148 6.40 -0.76 -8.12
CA ARG A 148 5.39 -0.30 -7.16
C ARG A 148 5.80 1.04 -6.53
N ASP A 149 7.03 1.10 -6.05
CA ASP A 149 7.55 2.26 -5.34
C ASP A 149 7.86 3.43 -6.28
N HIS A 150 8.31 3.14 -7.51
CA HIS A 150 8.46 4.14 -8.57
C HIS A 150 7.11 4.82 -8.89
N MET A 151 6.02 4.07 -8.93
CA MET A 151 4.70 4.64 -9.20
C MET A 151 4.23 5.54 -8.05
N VAL A 152 4.47 5.15 -6.80
CA VAL A 152 4.21 6.01 -5.63
C VAL A 152 5.04 7.29 -5.72
N TYR A 153 6.34 7.18 -6.03
CA TYR A 153 7.20 8.35 -6.20
C TYR A 153 6.69 9.27 -7.31
N LYS A 154 6.46 8.73 -8.49
CA LYS A 154 6.07 9.50 -9.68
C LYS A 154 4.75 10.23 -9.49
N ILE A 155 3.75 9.55 -8.94
CA ILE A 155 2.38 10.06 -8.85
C ILE A 155 2.20 10.90 -7.59
N PHE A 156 2.64 10.42 -6.43
CA PHE A 156 2.31 11.00 -5.13
C PHE A 156 3.43 11.85 -4.52
N THR A 157 4.68 11.64 -4.87
CA THR A 157 5.80 12.46 -4.41
C THR A 157 6.12 13.54 -5.44
N GLN A 158 6.47 13.16 -6.65
CA GLN A 158 6.83 14.10 -7.72
C GLN A 158 5.61 14.85 -8.28
N GLY A 159 4.48 14.17 -8.44
CA GLY A 159 3.21 14.76 -8.91
C GLY A 159 2.55 15.68 -7.88
N SER A 160 2.93 15.56 -6.61
CA SER A 160 2.47 16.39 -5.49
C SER A 160 0.95 16.62 -5.42
N PRO A 161 0.11 15.59 -5.51
CA PRO A 161 -1.35 15.76 -5.47
C PRO A 161 -1.90 16.07 -4.07
N LEU A 162 -1.04 16.30 -3.08
CA LEU A 162 -1.39 16.53 -1.67
C LEU A 162 -2.09 15.33 -1.00
N CYS A 163 -1.79 14.12 -1.47
CA CYS A 163 -2.28 12.89 -0.86
C CYS A 163 -1.19 12.31 0.05
N PRO A 164 -1.42 12.19 1.35
CA PRO A 164 -0.47 11.53 2.24
C PRO A 164 -0.25 10.07 1.82
N ILE A 165 1.00 9.60 1.86
CA ILE A 165 1.33 8.21 1.45
C ILE A 165 0.56 7.19 2.29
N ASN A 166 0.31 7.47 3.56
CA ASN A 166 -0.41 6.54 4.43
C ASN A 166 -1.92 6.44 4.12
N THR A 167 -2.44 7.26 3.23
CA THR A 167 -3.82 7.15 2.73
C THR A 167 -3.93 6.32 1.44
N LEU A 168 -2.83 5.74 0.99
CA LEU A 168 -2.82 4.92 -0.22
C LEU A 168 -3.07 3.44 0.13
N MET A 169 -3.78 2.77 -0.76
CA MET A 169 -3.76 1.32 -0.86
C MET A 169 -2.65 0.91 -1.82
N THR A 170 -1.75 0.08 -1.33
CA THR A 170 -0.68 -0.52 -2.13
C THR A 170 -0.85 -2.03 -2.19
N HIS A 171 -0.44 -2.63 -3.31
CA HIS A 171 -0.27 -4.06 -3.35
C HIS A 171 0.97 -4.44 -2.53
N GLY A 172 0.78 -5.38 -1.62
CA GLY A 172 1.85 -5.92 -0.78
C GLY A 172 2.44 -7.16 -1.39
N LEU A 173 2.48 -8.25 -0.63
CA LEU A 173 2.99 -9.52 -1.09
C LEU A 173 2.15 -10.08 -2.24
N ILE A 174 2.75 -10.17 -3.44
CA ILE A 174 2.16 -10.88 -4.58
C ILE A 174 2.79 -12.27 -4.67
N LEU A 175 2.07 -13.24 -4.13
CA LEU A 175 2.43 -14.65 -4.08
C LEU A 175 1.18 -15.47 -4.37
N SER A 176 0.85 -15.67 -5.65
CA SER A 176 -0.36 -16.35 -6.07
C SER A 176 -0.20 -17.01 -7.43
N GLU A 177 -0.62 -18.27 -7.54
CA GLU A 177 -0.71 -18.96 -8.84
C GLU A 177 -1.79 -18.33 -9.74
N TYR A 178 -2.78 -17.72 -9.15
CA TYR A 178 -3.92 -17.16 -9.86
C TYR A 178 -3.59 -15.87 -10.62
N GLY A 179 -2.49 -15.23 -10.35
CA GLY A 179 -2.10 -13.96 -10.95
C GLY A 179 -1.12 -14.07 -12.13
N LYS A 180 -0.86 -15.25 -12.70
CA LYS A 180 0.00 -15.35 -13.89
C LYS A 180 -0.61 -14.57 -15.05
N PRO A 181 0.09 -13.63 -15.67
CA PRO A 181 1.52 -13.31 -15.62
C PRO A 181 1.92 -12.26 -14.55
N TYR A 182 1.07 -11.94 -13.59
CA TYR A 182 1.26 -10.83 -12.65
C TYR A 182 2.03 -11.21 -11.37
N THR A 183 2.32 -12.48 -11.16
CA THR A 183 3.10 -12.94 -9.99
C THR A 183 4.58 -12.99 -10.34
N PRO A 184 5.48 -12.35 -9.55
CA PRO A 184 6.90 -12.52 -9.71
C PRO A 184 7.32 -13.97 -9.60
N SER A 185 8.28 -14.41 -10.44
CA SER A 185 8.75 -15.80 -10.48
C SER A 185 9.80 -16.13 -9.41
N ASP A 186 10.33 -15.13 -8.73
CA ASP A 186 11.23 -15.31 -7.59
C ASP A 186 10.42 -15.72 -6.35
N TYR A 187 10.50 -17.01 -6.02
CA TYR A 187 9.91 -17.61 -4.83
C TYR A 187 10.94 -17.87 -3.72
N SER A 188 12.06 -17.14 -3.70
CA SER A 188 13.02 -17.24 -2.60
C SER A 188 12.42 -16.68 -1.31
N TYR A 189 12.73 -17.31 -0.19
CA TYR A 189 12.29 -16.85 1.13
C TYR A 189 12.70 -15.39 1.38
N ASP A 190 13.96 -15.07 1.11
CA ASP A 190 14.50 -13.72 1.32
C ASP A 190 13.85 -12.68 0.42
N GLY A 191 13.55 -13.01 -0.84
CA GLY A 191 12.83 -12.14 -1.77
C GLY A 191 11.43 -11.82 -1.28
N VAL A 192 10.69 -12.83 -0.83
CA VAL A 192 9.35 -12.70 -0.26
C VAL A 192 9.37 -11.87 1.03
N LEU A 193 10.34 -12.13 1.92
CA LEU A 193 10.51 -11.37 3.15
C LEU A 193 10.83 -9.88 2.89
N ARG A 194 11.70 -9.59 1.91
CA ARG A 194 11.99 -8.21 1.52
C ARG A 194 10.75 -7.50 0.98
N GLU A 195 9.94 -8.18 0.14
CA GLU A 195 8.69 -7.62 -0.35
C GLU A 195 7.73 -7.28 0.81
N MET A 196 7.53 -8.18 1.76
CA MET A 196 6.71 -7.94 2.95
C MET A 196 7.20 -6.70 3.71
N ARG A 197 8.48 -6.64 4.04
CA ARG A 197 9.07 -5.52 4.79
C ARG A 197 8.95 -4.18 4.05
N CYS A 198 9.15 -4.18 2.73
CA CYS A 198 8.94 -2.98 1.91
C CYS A 198 7.46 -2.57 1.85
N ALA A 199 6.55 -3.54 1.72
CA ALA A 199 5.12 -3.27 1.62
C ALA A 199 4.56 -2.60 2.88
N PHE A 200 5.00 -3.01 4.07
CA PHE A 200 4.60 -2.38 5.32
C PHE A 200 5.47 -1.16 5.66
N GLY A 201 6.76 -1.21 5.34
CA GLY A 201 7.71 -0.13 5.62
C GLY A 201 7.45 1.17 4.85
N CYS A 202 6.71 1.12 3.72
CA CYS A 202 6.25 2.33 3.04
C CYS A 202 5.16 3.10 3.81
N GLY A 203 4.64 2.54 4.90
CA GLY A 203 3.67 3.21 5.76
C GLY A 203 2.29 3.41 5.15
N SER A 204 1.98 2.71 4.05
CA SER A 204 0.66 2.70 3.44
C SER A 204 -0.39 2.27 4.47
N GLY A 205 -1.50 2.98 4.55
CA GLY A 205 -2.59 2.67 5.49
C GLY A 205 -3.36 1.41 5.14
N MET A 206 -3.24 0.95 3.91
CA MET A 206 -3.82 -0.30 3.44
C MET A 206 -2.85 -1.06 2.54
N VAL A 207 -2.49 -2.27 2.95
CA VAL A 207 -1.70 -3.21 2.16
C VAL A 207 -2.61 -4.34 1.69
N GLU A 208 -2.77 -4.48 0.39
CA GLU A 208 -3.54 -5.58 -0.20
C GLU A 208 -2.62 -6.76 -0.50
N LEU A 209 -2.92 -7.92 0.09
CA LEU A 209 -2.10 -9.12 -0.03
C LEU A 209 -2.73 -10.11 -1.01
N TYR A 210 -1.98 -10.48 -2.05
CA TYR A 210 -2.30 -11.59 -2.95
C TYR A 210 -1.49 -12.81 -2.50
N THR A 211 -1.93 -13.46 -1.43
CA THR A 211 -1.15 -14.50 -0.76
C THR A 211 -1.83 -15.85 -0.86
N ASP A 212 -1.18 -16.79 -1.56
CA ASP A 212 -1.58 -18.20 -1.59
C ASP A 212 -0.84 -18.96 -0.50
N TYR A 213 -1.60 -19.52 0.45
CA TYR A 213 -1.03 -20.25 1.59
C TYR A 213 -0.19 -21.46 1.16
N LYS A 214 -0.56 -22.15 0.06
CA LYS A 214 0.20 -23.31 -0.43
C LYS A 214 1.58 -22.90 -0.96
N LEU A 215 1.66 -21.73 -1.61
CA LEU A 215 2.93 -21.21 -2.07
C LEU A 215 3.79 -20.77 -0.89
N MET A 216 3.19 -20.17 0.14
CA MET A 216 3.91 -19.83 1.37
C MET A 216 4.45 -21.09 2.05
N ASP A 217 3.61 -22.08 2.27
CA ASP A 217 4.03 -23.36 2.85
C ASP A 217 5.17 -24.03 2.02
N GLN A 218 5.06 -24.02 0.69
CA GLN A 218 6.10 -24.57 -0.20
C GLN A 218 7.44 -23.84 -0.07
N ILE A 219 7.43 -22.51 0.03
CA ILE A 219 8.66 -21.72 0.21
C ILE A 219 9.29 -22.03 1.56
N GLU A 220 8.49 -22.11 2.60
CA GLU A 220 8.92 -22.46 3.96
C GLU A 220 9.52 -23.86 4.03
N ASP A 221 8.88 -24.84 3.41
CA ASP A 221 9.33 -26.23 3.36
C ASP A 221 10.66 -26.37 2.62
N ASN A 222 10.83 -25.66 1.50
CA ASN A 222 12.07 -25.65 0.73
C ASN A 222 13.27 -25.14 1.54
N GLU A 223 13.03 -24.24 2.48
CA GLU A 223 14.05 -23.65 3.35
C GLU A 223 14.12 -24.33 4.74
N GLY A 224 13.26 -25.30 5.01
CA GLY A 224 13.15 -25.91 6.34
C GLY A 224 12.68 -24.95 7.43
N LYS A 225 11.88 -23.96 7.09
CA LYS A 225 11.45 -22.84 7.95
C LYS A 225 9.93 -22.80 8.14
N ALA A 226 9.30 -23.93 8.43
CA ALA A 226 7.84 -24.02 8.56
C ALA A 226 7.25 -22.95 9.47
N GLY A 227 6.25 -22.24 9.00
CA GLY A 227 5.53 -21.16 9.69
C GLY A 227 6.30 -19.83 9.79
N ALA A 228 7.49 -19.71 9.22
CA ALA A 228 8.32 -18.51 9.35
C ALA A 228 7.79 -17.32 8.58
N LEU A 229 7.33 -17.48 7.33
CA LEU A 229 6.78 -16.39 6.52
C LEU A 229 5.49 -15.82 7.13
N TRP A 230 4.64 -16.66 7.69
CA TRP A 230 3.44 -16.21 8.41
C TRP A 230 3.80 -15.42 9.66
N LYS A 231 4.85 -15.84 10.36
CA LYS A 231 5.39 -15.09 11.51
C LYS A 231 5.97 -13.76 11.07
N ASP A 232 6.75 -13.72 10.00
CA ASP A 232 7.33 -12.50 9.45
C ASP A 232 6.24 -11.53 8.99
N LEU A 233 5.18 -12.02 8.36
CA LEU A 233 4.03 -11.21 7.99
C LEU A 233 3.35 -10.61 9.23
N ALA A 234 3.13 -11.41 10.26
CA ALA A 234 2.57 -10.95 11.53
C ALA A 234 3.47 -9.89 12.21
N GLU A 235 4.79 -10.06 12.16
CA GLU A 235 5.75 -9.07 12.68
C GLU A 235 5.70 -7.74 11.89
N CYS A 236 5.51 -7.79 10.57
CA CYS A 236 5.32 -6.59 9.74
C CYS A 236 4.01 -5.85 10.10
N MET A 237 2.91 -6.59 10.27
CA MET A 237 1.63 -6.02 10.72
C MET A 237 1.75 -5.39 12.11
N ASP A 238 2.41 -6.06 13.02
CA ASP A 238 2.68 -5.60 14.39
C ASP A 238 3.55 -4.33 14.38
N TRP A 239 4.55 -4.28 13.50
CA TRP A 239 5.36 -3.08 13.30
C TRP A 239 4.49 -1.90 12.86
N GLN A 240 3.59 -2.09 11.90
CA GLN A 240 2.69 -1.05 11.44
C GLN A 240 1.76 -0.56 12.56
N GLN A 241 1.17 -1.46 13.31
CA GLN A 241 0.30 -1.12 14.44
C GLN A 241 1.05 -0.33 15.53
N ARG A 242 2.25 -0.78 15.91
CA ARG A 242 3.08 -0.09 16.90
C ARG A 242 3.54 1.31 16.45
N ASN A 243 3.52 1.58 15.17
CA ASN A 243 3.93 2.85 14.57
C ASN A 243 2.76 3.69 14.04
N ALA A 244 1.52 3.28 14.27
CA ALA A 244 0.33 3.97 13.79
C ALA A 244 0.22 5.45 14.23
N ASP A 245 0.89 5.80 15.31
CA ASP A 245 0.96 7.17 15.84
C ASP A 245 1.94 8.09 15.07
N VAL A 246 2.87 7.53 14.32
CA VAL A 246 3.87 8.29 13.57
C VAL A 246 3.69 8.16 12.05
N LEU A 247 3.13 7.07 11.56
CA LEU A 247 2.94 6.81 10.13
C LEU A 247 2.07 7.84 9.37
N PRO A 248 1.17 8.63 9.99
CA PRO A 248 0.51 9.73 9.28
C PRO A 248 1.47 10.77 8.69
N ASP A 249 2.69 10.89 9.24
CA ASP A 249 3.76 11.76 8.73
C ASP A 249 4.63 11.11 7.65
N ILE A 250 4.34 9.87 7.23
CA ILE A 250 5.21 9.14 6.30
C ILE A 250 5.44 9.91 5.01
N HIS A 251 6.71 10.09 4.67
CA HIS A 251 7.15 10.80 3.48
C HIS A 251 8.31 10.07 2.81
N TRP A 252 8.59 10.48 1.59
CA TRP A 252 9.63 9.90 0.76
C TRP A 252 11.03 10.33 1.18
N VAL A 253 12.00 9.41 1.11
CA VAL A 253 13.43 9.65 1.32
C VAL A 253 14.21 9.27 0.08
N GLY A 254 15.11 10.14 -0.35
CA GLY A 254 15.95 9.91 -1.53
C GLY A 254 15.31 10.32 -2.84
N VAL A 255 15.76 9.69 -3.92
CA VAL A 255 15.35 10.02 -5.29
C VAL A 255 14.44 8.95 -5.88
N ASN A 256 14.08 9.13 -7.16
CA ASN A 256 13.31 8.13 -7.89
C ASN A 256 13.99 6.74 -7.85
N PRO A 257 13.31 5.67 -7.48
CA PRO A 257 13.84 4.30 -7.51
C PRO A 257 14.45 3.89 -8.84
N TRP A 258 13.91 4.41 -9.95
CA TRP A 258 14.35 4.18 -11.31
C TRP A 258 14.35 5.48 -12.09
N ASP A 259 15.52 5.90 -12.57
CA ASP A 259 15.68 7.15 -13.32
C ASP A 259 15.64 6.97 -14.86
N GLY A 260 15.39 5.76 -15.33
CA GLY A 260 15.40 5.38 -16.75
C GLY A 260 16.71 4.72 -17.20
N THR A 261 17.76 4.78 -16.37
CA THR A 261 19.09 4.22 -16.67
C THR A 261 19.60 3.28 -15.58
N GLN A 262 19.34 3.62 -14.33
CA GLN A 262 19.76 2.86 -13.16
C GLN A 262 18.75 2.92 -12.03
N VAL A 263 18.85 1.96 -11.12
CA VAL A 263 18.14 1.97 -9.86
C VAL A 263 18.91 2.78 -8.81
N ASN A 264 18.18 3.39 -7.88
CA ASN A 264 18.74 4.27 -6.85
C ASN A 264 18.26 3.86 -5.46
N VAL A 265 19.06 4.13 -4.43
CA VAL A 265 18.65 3.97 -3.02
C VAL A 265 17.56 4.98 -2.69
N TYR A 266 16.54 4.52 -2.00
CA TYR A 266 15.39 5.32 -1.59
C TYR A 266 14.74 4.74 -0.33
N GLY A 267 13.70 5.40 0.15
CA GLY A 267 12.93 4.88 1.26
C GLY A 267 11.81 5.78 1.74
N TRP A 268 11.44 5.57 2.97
CA TRP A 268 10.38 6.31 3.66
C TRP A 268 10.79 6.60 5.08
N ALA A 269 10.38 7.76 5.57
CA ALA A 269 10.56 8.14 6.94
C ALA A 269 9.30 8.81 7.49
N ALA A 270 9.16 8.79 8.81
CA ALA A 270 8.12 9.50 9.52
C ALA A 270 8.66 9.97 10.87
N TRP A 271 8.18 11.13 11.36
CA TRP A 271 8.58 11.69 12.63
C TRP A 271 7.44 12.50 13.27
N ASN A 272 7.17 12.28 14.55
CA ASN A 272 6.12 13.01 15.28
C ASN A 272 6.65 13.84 16.46
N GLY A 273 7.94 14.12 16.50
CA GLY A 273 8.60 14.86 17.58
C GLY A 273 9.09 13.99 18.75
N LYS A 274 8.66 12.74 18.84
CA LYS A 274 9.03 11.80 19.93
C LYS A 274 9.57 10.49 19.39
N LYS A 275 9.04 10.05 18.27
CA LYS A 275 9.29 8.76 17.63
C LYS A 275 9.48 8.96 16.14
N ALA A 276 10.31 8.15 15.55
CA ALA A 276 10.52 8.11 14.11
C ALA A 276 10.49 6.67 13.60
N THR A 277 10.19 6.53 12.32
CA THR A 277 10.45 5.31 11.54
C THR A 277 11.30 5.66 10.34
N LEU A 278 12.15 4.73 9.92
CA LEU A 278 12.99 4.87 8.73
C LEU A 278 13.09 3.52 8.04
N THR A 279 12.66 3.45 6.80
CA THR A 279 12.79 2.30 5.92
C THR A 279 13.59 2.71 4.69
N LEU A 280 14.71 2.07 4.46
CA LEU A 280 15.56 2.34 3.29
C LEU A 280 15.73 1.06 2.49
N ARG A 281 15.80 1.19 1.17
CA ARG A 281 15.98 0.08 0.24
C ARG A 281 17.06 0.39 -0.78
N ASN A 282 17.97 -0.55 -0.98
CA ASN A 282 18.82 -0.64 -2.15
C ASN A 282 18.19 -1.64 -3.14
N PRO A 283 17.68 -1.20 -4.29
CA PRO A 283 17.12 -2.10 -5.30
C PRO A 283 18.19 -2.73 -6.21
N ASP A 284 19.46 -2.36 -6.05
CA ASP A 284 20.57 -2.90 -6.86
C ASP A 284 21.13 -4.19 -6.23
N VAL A 285 21.63 -5.08 -7.08
CA VAL A 285 22.42 -6.23 -6.66
C VAL A 285 23.85 -5.86 -6.25
N LYS A 286 24.26 -4.61 -6.48
CA LYS A 286 25.55 -4.07 -6.09
C LYS A 286 25.41 -3.22 -4.85
N GLU A 287 26.45 -3.21 -4.02
CA GLU A 287 26.53 -2.27 -2.91
C GLU A 287 26.35 -0.82 -3.42
N ARG A 288 25.47 -0.08 -2.76
CA ARG A 288 25.23 1.32 -2.99
C ARG A 288 25.48 2.12 -1.72
N GLN A 289 25.93 3.35 -1.88
CA GLN A 289 26.10 4.29 -0.78
C GLN A 289 25.05 5.40 -0.88
N PHE A 290 24.55 5.82 0.27
CA PHE A 290 23.63 6.94 0.40
C PHE A 290 24.11 7.85 1.53
N THR A 291 24.48 9.08 1.20
CA THR A 291 25.00 10.06 2.15
C THR A 291 23.94 11.12 2.42
N THR A 292 23.59 11.32 3.68
CA THR A 292 22.54 12.23 4.13
C THR A 292 22.67 12.51 5.63
N THR A 293 21.74 13.28 6.19
CA THR A 293 21.60 13.46 7.64
C THR A 293 20.25 12.88 8.11
N LEU A 294 20.12 12.59 9.41
CA LEU A 294 18.83 12.20 9.97
C LEU A 294 17.82 13.34 9.89
N ARG A 295 18.26 14.59 9.99
CA ARG A 295 17.41 15.77 9.78
C ARG A 295 16.74 15.75 8.40
N GLU A 296 17.53 15.51 7.35
CA GLU A 296 17.01 15.44 5.98
C GLU A 296 16.07 14.27 5.77
N MET A 297 16.45 13.08 6.25
CA MET A 297 15.61 11.88 6.09
C MET A 297 14.27 11.97 6.83
N LEU A 298 14.25 12.60 8.00
CA LEU A 298 13.07 12.73 8.87
C LEU A 298 12.32 14.05 8.69
N ASP A 299 12.76 14.90 7.76
CA ASP A 299 12.21 16.25 7.49
C ASP A 299 12.07 17.11 8.76
N ILE A 300 13.07 17.02 9.65
CA ILE A 300 13.04 17.74 10.94
C ILE A 300 13.31 19.23 10.72
N PRO A 301 12.43 20.14 11.16
CA PRO A 301 12.60 21.57 11.01
C PRO A 301 13.94 22.08 11.55
N ALA A 302 14.56 23.06 10.85
CA ALA A 302 15.89 23.55 11.16
C ALA A 302 16.05 24.12 12.59
N TYR A 303 14.97 24.62 13.18
CA TYR A 303 14.98 25.18 14.55
C TYR A 303 14.97 24.12 15.65
N ILE A 304 14.73 22.85 15.32
CA ILE A 304 14.74 21.75 16.30
C ILE A 304 16.15 21.19 16.42
N GLN A 305 16.66 21.17 17.65
CA GLN A 305 17.93 20.54 18.00
C GLN A 305 17.65 19.33 18.88
N THR A 306 18.03 18.14 18.42
CA THR A 306 17.76 16.90 19.16
C THR A 306 18.76 15.80 18.79
N THR A 307 18.65 14.69 19.50
CA THR A 307 19.34 13.44 19.17
C THR A 307 18.32 12.34 19.01
N VAL A 308 18.63 11.33 18.18
CA VAL A 308 17.83 10.12 18.04
C VAL A 308 18.66 8.87 18.31
N THR A 309 18.00 7.82 18.74
CA THR A 309 18.63 6.51 18.92
C THR A 309 18.06 5.55 17.89
N LEU A 310 18.92 5.03 17.00
CA LEU A 310 18.52 4.06 16.00
C LEU A 310 18.44 2.65 16.59
N ARG A 311 17.39 1.93 16.21
CA ARG A 311 17.19 0.52 16.56
C ARG A 311 16.67 -0.23 15.34
N SER A 312 17.12 -1.46 15.17
CA SER A 312 16.54 -2.35 14.13
C SER A 312 15.09 -2.66 14.46
N SER A 313 14.23 -2.62 13.47
CA SER A 313 12.80 -2.92 13.61
C SER A 313 12.55 -4.42 13.80
N PHE A 314 13.41 -5.26 13.21
CA PHE A 314 13.32 -6.72 13.26
C PHE A 314 14.62 -7.30 13.83
N ALA A 315 14.52 -8.38 14.58
CA ALA A 315 15.64 -8.96 15.32
C ALA A 315 16.78 -9.50 14.43
N ASP A 316 16.46 -9.94 13.22
CA ASP A 316 17.40 -10.44 12.23
C ASP A 316 18.06 -9.34 11.39
N GLN A 317 17.55 -8.10 11.44
CA GLN A 317 18.13 -6.97 10.73
C GLN A 317 19.42 -6.49 11.42
N LYS A 318 20.55 -6.78 10.78
CA LYS A 318 21.87 -6.34 11.25
C LYS A 318 22.36 -5.05 10.60
N VAL A 319 21.56 -4.44 9.73
CA VAL A 319 21.91 -3.32 8.84
C VAL A 319 22.53 -2.15 9.59
N ALA A 320 22.05 -1.88 10.78
CA ALA A 320 22.58 -0.79 11.57
C ALA A 320 23.93 -1.09 12.25
N VAL A 321 24.38 -2.34 12.30
CA VAL A 321 25.57 -2.76 13.09
C VAL A 321 26.75 -3.16 12.20
N GLU A 322 26.52 -3.88 11.12
CA GLU A 322 27.59 -4.54 10.37
C GLU A 322 27.89 -3.92 9.00
N GLY A 323 26.97 -3.22 8.40
CA GLY A 323 27.09 -2.93 6.97
C GLY A 323 27.18 -1.47 6.57
N GLY A 324 26.82 -0.52 7.39
CA GLY A 324 26.56 0.69 6.69
C GLY A 324 26.71 2.00 7.41
N LEU A 325 26.68 2.01 8.69
CA LEU A 325 26.78 3.25 9.45
C LEU A 325 28.22 3.40 10.00
N LYS A 326 29.18 3.74 9.13
CA LYS A 326 30.52 4.06 9.60
C LYS A 326 30.43 5.23 10.59
N GLY A 327 30.80 4.98 11.85
CA GLY A 327 30.83 5.97 12.91
C GLY A 327 29.55 6.07 13.75
N ILE A 328 28.52 5.22 13.52
CA ILE A 328 27.32 5.20 14.34
C ILE A 328 27.32 3.95 15.22
N GLU A 329 27.22 4.19 16.52
CA GLU A 329 26.92 3.15 17.49
C GLU A 329 25.40 3.04 17.67
N VAL A 330 24.83 1.92 17.19
CA VAL A 330 23.42 1.58 17.42
C VAL A 330 23.13 1.55 18.91
N ASN A 331 21.92 2.00 19.28
CA ASN A 331 21.48 2.20 20.66
C ASN A 331 22.19 3.33 21.43
N LYS A 332 22.99 4.18 20.78
CA LYS A 332 23.48 5.44 21.35
C LYS A 332 22.81 6.65 20.70
N PRO A 333 22.65 7.76 21.45
CA PRO A 333 22.11 9.00 20.88
C PRO A 333 23.00 9.54 19.76
N ILE A 334 22.39 9.91 18.64
CA ILE A 334 23.05 10.48 17.45
C ILE A 334 22.47 11.87 17.23
N ASN A 335 23.33 12.86 17.04
CA ASN A 335 22.87 14.19 16.61
C ASN A 335 22.27 14.09 15.21
N ILE A 336 21.08 14.65 15.00
CA ILE A 336 20.36 14.58 13.75
C ILE A 336 21.06 15.27 12.58
N ASP A 337 21.96 16.21 12.85
CA ASP A 337 22.77 16.92 11.86
C ASP A 337 24.07 16.20 11.49
N TYR A 338 24.34 15.06 12.12
CA TYR A 338 25.52 14.27 11.78
C TYR A 338 25.37 13.67 10.38
N GLN A 339 26.39 13.90 9.54
CA GLN A 339 26.41 13.33 8.20
C GLN A 339 26.64 11.82 8.26
N LEU A 340 25.73 11.07 7.66
CA LEU A 340 25.74 9.63 7.60
C LEU A 340 26.06 9.17 6.19
N THR A 341 26.98 8.23 6.07
CA THR A 341 27.15 7.47 4.83
C THR A 341 26.69 6.04 5.08
N LEU A 342 25.56 5.68 4.49
CA LEU A 342 24.96 4.38 4.59
C LEU A 342 25.45 3.52 3.43
N SER A 343 25.97 2.34 3.71
CA SER A 343 26.31 1.33 2.69
C SER A 343 25.28 0.21 2.73
N PHE A 344 24.72 -0.13 1.61
CA PHE A 344 23.71 -1.17 1.46
C PHE A 344 24.30 -2.28 0.61
N PRO A 345 24.49 -3.49 1.17
CA PRO A 345 24.96 -4.66 0.42
C PRO A 345 23.99 -5.03 -0.69
#